data_1e6c4dccec135da468972190c3685628
#
_entry.id   1e6c4dccec135da468972190c3685628
#
_cell.length_a   1.000
_cell.length_b   1.000
_cell.length_c   1.000
_cell.angle_alpha   90.00
_cell.angle_beta   90.00
_cell.angle_gamma   90.00
#
_symmetry.space_group_name_H-M   'P 1'
#
loop_
_entity.id
_entity.type
_entity.pdbx_description
1 polymer ?
#
loop_
_entity_poly.entity_id
_entity_poly.type
_entity_poly.pdbx_seq_one_letter_code
_entity_poly.pdbx_strand_id
1 'polypeptide(L)'
;MKSHLFTASLLLAAGTAQAYVLDFGHAGTPICTTSSDGLGGAIGCIESRYILQSYGDVASVVDVSYSAPRISTSLSWWPTEYNDLDGVLWAQGGDSNSQARIELKPLNGDAVTLTHFDLGAWRYSTLNTTVNVFEAGTSNLLYTFAGAVGSGTTHTSFDINVSSTQGLWLEWQDSAYNVGIDNVTFSVGAVPEPATWAMMLAGLAGCAAFARRRRG
;
A
#
# COMPACT_ATOMS: atom_id res chain seq x y z
N MET A 1 -60.67 -1.41 9.84
CA MET A 1 -59.57 -1.01 8.96
C MET A 1 -58.27 -1.60 9.52
N LYS A 2 -57.67 -2.61 8.83
CA LYS A 2 -56.42 -3.24 9.28
C LYS A 2 -55.24 -2.42 8.71
N SER A 3 -54.44 -1.81 9.58
CA SER A 3 -53.26 -1.03 9.24
C SER A 3 -52.11 -1.99 9.05
N HIS A 4 -51.60 -2.13 7.82
CA HIS A 4 -50.41 -2.90 7.51
C HIS A 4 -49.17 -2.01 7.79
N LEU A 5 -48.36 -2.36 8.80
CA LEU A 5 -47.04 -1.80 9.00
C LEU A 5 -46.10 -2.41 7.94
N PHE A 6 -45.63 -1.59 7.03
CA PHE A 6 -44.50 -1.92 6.17
C PHE A 6 -43.21 -1.62 6.97
N THR A 7 -42.50 -2.66 7.38
CA THR A 7 -41.14 -2.56 7.93
C THR A 7 -40.18 -2.58 6.74
N ALA A 8 -39.63 -1.43 6.38
CA ALA A 8 -38.53 -1.35 5.40
C ALA A 8 -37.23 -1.68 6.12
N SER A 9 -36.69 -2.87 5.87
CA SER A 9 -35.33 -3.25 6.31
C SER A 9 -34.32 -2.65 5.34
N LEU A 10 -33.60 -1.67 5.79
CA LEU A 10 -32.46 -1.09 5.05
C LEU A 10 -31.23 -1.99 5.28
N LEU A 11 -30.85 -2.80 4.29
CA LEU A 11 -29.57 -3.50 4.30
C LEU A 11 -28.48 -2.46 3.96
N LEU A 12 -27.66 -2.08 4.93
CA LEU A 12 -26.38 -1.42 4.67
C LEU A 12 -25.42 -2.48 4.14
N ALA A 13 -25.10 -2.43 2.87
CA ALA A 13 -23.96 -3.13 2.31
C ALA A 13 -22.70 -2.37 2.73
N ALA A 14 -22.04 -2.78 3.81
CA ALA A 14 -20.69 -2.38 4.10
C ALA A 14 -19.79 -3.08 3.07
N GLY A 15 -19.18 -2.33 2.16
CA GLY A 15 -18.14 -2.84 1.28
C GLY A 15 -17.00 -3.40 2.14
N THR A 16 -16.62 -4.65 1.95
CA THR A 16 -15.47 -5.26 2.64
C THR A 16 -14.20 -4.79 1.93
N ALA A 17 -13.29 -4.14 2.65
CA ALA A 17 -11.96 -3.88 2.14
C ALA A 17 -11.24 -5.22 1.94
N GLN A 18 -10.61 -5.40 0.77
CA GLN A 18 -9.81 -6.59 0.47
C GLN A 18 -8.34 -6.28 0.74
N ALA A 19 -7.67 -7.15 1.50
CA ALA A 19 -6.25 -7.04 1.77
C ALA A 19 -5.41 -7.75 0.69
N TYR A 20 -4.28 -7.15 0.35
CA TYR A 20 -3.29 -7.64 -0.59
C TYR A 20 -1.91 -7.57 0.06
N VAL A 21 -1.01 -8.47 -0.35
CA VAL A 21 0.38 -8.49 0.09
C VAL A 21 1.27 -8.52 -1.15
N LEU A 22 2.21 -7.60 -1.24
CA LEU A 22 3.33 -7.67 -2.16
C LEU A 22 4.45 -8.41 -1.42
N ASP A 23 4.52 -9.70 -1.67
CA ASP A 23 5.58 -10.60 -1.22
C ASP A 23 6.52 -10.81 -2.41
N PHE A 24 7.74 -10.36 -2.29
CA PHE A 24 8.69 -10.46 -3.39
C PHE A 24 9.35 -11.85 -3.48
N GLY A 25 9.05 -12.73 -2.57
CA GLY A 25 9.16 -14.18 -2.64
C GLY A 25 10.53 -14.72 -3.04
N HIS A 26 10.51 -15.98 -3.43
CA HIS A 26 11.72 -16.79 -3.65
C HIS A 26 12.34 -16.58 -5.04
N ALA A 27 13.65 -16.82 -5.12
CA ALA A 27 14.40 -16.86 -6.38
C ALA A 27 13.70 -17.74 -7.43
N GLY A 28 13.67 -17.27 -8.67
CA GLY A 28 13.01 -17.98 -9.77
C GLY A 28 11.53 -17.64 -9.98
N THR A 29 10.88 -16.92 -9.05
CA THR A 29 9.52 -16.41 -9.25
C THR A 29 9.44 -15.48 -10.47
N PRO A 30 8.48 -15.65 -11.41
CA PRO A 30 8.45 -14.91 -12.67
C PRO A 30 7.84 -13.49 -12.51
N ILE A 31 8.37 -12.72 -11.58
CA ILE A 31 7.95 -11.34 -11.28
C ILE A 31 9.02 -10.30 -11.69
N CYS A 32 10.13 -10.76 -12.32
CA CYS A 32 11.23 -9.89 -12.73
C CYS A 32 11.35 -9.77 -14.26
N THR A 33 12.20 -8.82 -14.69
CA THR A 33 12.54 -8.56 -16.10
C THR A 33 14.01 -8.12 -16.22
N THR A 34 14.57 -8.19 -17.44
CA THR A 34 15.88 -7.59 -17.77
C THR A 34 15.77 -6.11 -18.10
N SER A 35 14.59 -5.61 -18.41
CA SER A 35 14.36 -4.21 -18.77
C SER A 35 14.42 -3.31 -17.56
N SER A 36 15.26 -2.28 -17.59
CA SER A 36 15.49 -1.38 -16.45
C SER A 36 14.29 -0.50 -16.11
N ASP A 37 13.34 -0.35 -17.01
CA ASP A 37 12.06 0.34 -16.80
C ASP A 37 10.98 -0.58 -16.19
N GLY A 38 11.25 -1.89 -16.07
CA GLY A 38 10.29 -2.88 -15.56
C GLY A 38 9.21 -3.29 -16.56
N LEU A 39 9.27 -2.86 -17.84
CA LEU A 39 8.24 -3.11 -18.85
C LEU A 39 8.53 -4.31 -19.76
N GLY A 40 9.58 -5.07 -19.49
CA GLY A 40 9.96 -6.25 -20.27
C GLY A 40 9.08 -7.48 -19.99
N GLY A 41 9.42 -8.58 -20.67
CA GLY A 41 8.77 -9.87 -20.44
C GLY A 41 9.08 -10.44 -19.05
N ALA A 42 8.12 -11.15 -18.48
CA ALA A 42 8.26 -11.81 -17.17
C ALA A 42 9.30 -12.94 -17.23
N ILE A 43 10.25 -12.91 -16.31
CA ILE A 43 11.27 -13.95 -16.10
C ILE A 43 11.43 -14.22 -14.62
N GLY A 44 12.05 -15.36 -14.29
CA GLY A 44 12.42 -15.66 -12.91
C GLY A 44 13.38 -14.63 -12.32
N CYS A 45 13.17 -14.26 -11.07
CA CYS A 45 14.03 -13.36 -10.33
C CYS A 45 15.38 -14.02 -10.03
N ILE A 46 16.45 -13.31 -10.34
CA ILE A 46 17.82 -13.53 -9.88
C ILE A 46 18.38 -12.17 -9.46
N GLU A 47 19.51 -12.16 -8.79
CA GLU A 47 20.18 -10.95 -8.29
C GLU A 47 20.20 -9.81 -9.29
N SER A 48 19.81 -8.63 -8.83
CA SER A 48 19.80 -7.37 -9.60
C SER A 48 18.88 -7.34 -10.82
N ARG A 49 17.93 -8.27 -10.97
CA ARG A 49 16.86 -8.14 -11.95
C ARG A 49 15.88 -7.07 -11.50
N TYR A 50 15.27 -6.40 -12.48
CA TYR A 50 14.25 -5.39 -12.20
C TYR A 50 12.90 -6.04 -11.98
N ILE A 51 12.13 -5.51 -11.03
CA ILE A 51 10.74 -5.94 -10.81
C ILE A 51 9.87 -5.49 -11.98
N LEU A 52 8.91 -6.34 -12.37
CA LEU A 52 7.89 -5.97 -13.37
C LEU A 52 6.97 -4.87 -12.83
N GLN A 53 6.67 -3.87 -13.67
CA GLN A 53 5.74 -2.81 -13.31
C GLN A 53 4.33 -3.32 -13.02
N SER A 54 3.93 -4.43 -13.63
CA SER A 54 2.61 -5.03 -13.43
C SER A 54 2.53 -5.99 -12.23
N TYR A 55 3.60 -6.17 -11.47
CA TYR A 55 3.53 -7.04 -10.30
C TYR A 55 2.70 -6.39 -9.19
N GLY A 56 1.69 -7.11 -8.71
CA GLY A 56 0.78 -6.61 -7.69
C GLY A 56 -0.45 -5.88 -8.24
N ASP A 57 -0.55 -5.66 -9.54
CA ASP A 57 -1.76 -5.12 -10.16
C ASP A 57 -2.96 -6.01 -9.92
N VAL A 58 -4.07 -5.39 -9.57
CA VAL A 58 -5.37 -6.05 -9.51
C VAL A 58 -6.31 -5.34 -10.47
N ALA A 59 -6.71 -6.05 -11.52
CA ALA A 59 -7.50 -5.49 -12.61
C ALA A 59 -8.73 -4.70 -12.11
N SER A 60 -8.84 -3.45 -12.54
CA SER A 60 -9.92 -2.52 -12.16
C SER A 60 -9.96 -2.12 -10.68
N VAL A 61 -8.97 -2.49 -9.87
CA VAL A 61 -8.94 -2.20 -8.43
C VAL A 61 -7.75 -1.32 -8.07
N VAL A 62 -6.53 -1.78 -8.34
CA VAL A 62 -5.30 -1.07 -8.01
C VAL A 62 -4.23 -1.31 -9.08
N ASP A 63 -3.53 -0.26 -9.43
CA ASP A 63 -2.31 -0.24 -10.24
C ASP A 63 -1.12 -0.05 -9.31
N VAL A 64 -0.12 -0.94 -9.40
CA VAL A 64 1.08 -0.91 -8.58
C VAL A 64 2.28 -0.62 -9.47
N SER A 65 3.09 0.35 -9.11
CA SER A 65 4.28 0.68 -9.88
C SER A 65 5.52 0.86 -9.00
N TYR A 66 6.69 0.67 -9.60
CA TYR A 66 7.97 0.59 -8.92
C TYR A 66 8.97 1.52 -9.59
N SER A 67 9.63 2.37 -8.82
CA SER A 67 10.63 3.27 -9.37
C SER A 67 11.78 3.55 -8.41
N ALA A 68 12.94 3.80 -8.99
CA ALA A 68 14.08 4.45 -8.35
C ALA A 68 14.20 5.87 -8.93
N PRO A 69 13.51 6.88 -8.37
CA PRO A 69 13.30 8.18 -9.04
C PRO A 69 14.59 8.94 -9.35
N ARG A 70 15.63 8.78 -8.52
CA ARG A 70 16.91 9.48 -8.70
C ARG A 70 17.72 8.98 -9.89
N ILE A 71 17.44 7.77 -10.38
CA ILE A 71 18.17 7.16 -11.52
C ILE A 71 17.25 6.71 -12.65
N SER A 72 15.95 6.95 -12.52
CA SER A 72 14.93 6.68 -13.57
C SER A 72 14.89 5.22 -14.01
N THR A 73 14.95 4.27 -13.06
CA THR A 73 14.78 2.82 -13.31
C THR A 73 13.66 2.27 -12.45
N SER A 74 13.24 1.03 -12.73
CA SER A 74 12.46 0.23 -11.79
C SER A 74 13.30 -0.18 -10.58
N LEU A 75 12.68 -0.74 -9.56
CA LEU A 75 13.39 -1.33 -8.41
C LEU A 75 14.04 -2.66 -8.82
N SER A 76 15.13 -2.98 -8.17
CA SER A 76 15.86 -4.23 -8.35
C SER A 76 15.48 -5.24 -7.27
N TRP A 77 15.52 -6.51 -7.63
CA TRP A 77 15.26 -7.63 -6.75
C TRP A 77 16.58 -8.25 -6.22
N TRP A 78 16.57 -8.71 -4.96
CA TRP A 78 17.68 -9.43 -4.33
C TRP A 78 17.16 -10.59 -3.47
N PRO A 79 17.82 -11.79 -3.49
CA PRO A 79 17.27 -12.99 -2.88
C PRO A 79 17.35 -13.04 -1.35
N THR A 80 18.49 -12.63 -0.76
CA THR A 80 18.80 -12.90 0.66
C THR A 80 19.72 -11.83 1.26
N GLU A 81 20.17 -12.01 2.50
CA GLU A 81 21.11 -11.14 3.23
C GLU A 81 20.55 -9.77 3.65
N TYR A 82 19.27 -9.46 3.39
CA TYR A 82 18.57 -8.31 3.98
C TYR A 82 17.92 -8.74 5.30
N ASN A 83 18.77 -8.98 6.32
CA ASN A 83 18.41 -9.65 7.56
C ASN A 83 17.77 -11.02 7.28
N ASP A 84 16.62 -11.35 7.81
CA ASP A 84 15.88 -12.62 7.59
C ASP A 84 14.82 -12.55 6.48
N LEU A 85 14.78 -11.47 5.68
CA LEU A 85 13.89 -11.37 4.54
C LEU A 85 14.38 -12.26 3.39
N ASP A 86 13.44 -12.94 2.73
CA ASP A 86 13.67 -13.83 1.59
C ASP A 86 13.04 -13.24 0.33
N GLY A 87 13.84 -12.50 -0.42
CA GLY A 87 13.41 -11.69 -1.53
C GLY A 87 13.02 -10.27 -1.11
N VAL A 88 13.75 -9.28 -1.61
CA VAL A 88 13.47 -7.87 -1.34
C VAL A 88 13.56 -7.03 -2.61
N LEU A 89 12.91 -5.86 -2.58
CA LEU A 89 13.18 -4.81 -3.55
C LEU A 89 14.11 -3.75 -2.94
N TRP A 90 15.03 -3.28 -3.75
CA TRP A 90 16.00 -2.25 -3.41
C TRP A 90 16.23 -1.30 -4.59
N ALA A 91 16.80 -0.12 -4.37
CA ALA A 91 17.09 0.84 -5.42
C ALA A 91 18.57 0.91 -5.74
N GLN A 92 18.94 0.85 -7.01
CA GLN A 92 20.29 1.15 -7.46
C GLN A 92 20.66 2.63 -7.22
N GLY A 93 21.92 3.00 -7.36
CA GLY A 93 22.40 4.38 -7.22
C GLY A 93 23.41 4.61 -6.10
N GLY A 94 23.69 3.59 -5.29
CA GLY A 94 24.61 3.66 -4.13
C GLY A 94 23.99 4.36 -2.92
N ASP A 95 24.63 4.26 -1.74
CA ASP A 95 24.05 4.68 -0.45
C ASP A 95 23.78 6.18 -0.51
N SER A 96 24.20 7.11 -0.61
CA SER A 96 23.79 8.52 -0.51
C SER A 96 22.94 9.05 -1.67
N ASN A 97 22.69 8.22 -2.70
CA ASN A 97 21.93 8.64 -3.90
C ASN A 97 20.80 7.69 -4.27
N SER A 98 20.50 6.70 -3.44
CA SER A 98 19.40 5.79 -3.69
C SER A 98 18.10 6.33 -3.12
N GLN A 99 17.05 6.18 -3.89
CA GLN A 99 15.67 6.41 -3.48
C GLN A 99 14.80 5.38 -4.17
N ALA A 100 13.98 4.71 -3.41
CA ALA A 100 13.04 3.73 -3.89
C ALA A 100 11.61 4.21 -3.66
N ARG A 101 10.72 3.87 -4.56
CA ARG A 101 9.28 4.18 -4.45
C ARG A 101 8.45 3.01 -4.94
N ILE A 102 7.43 2.67 -4.15
CA ILE A 102 6.28 1.86 -4.56
C ILE A 102 5.08 2.80 -4.60
N GLU A 103 4.38 2.85 -5.72
CA GLU A 103 3.12 3.57 -5.85
C GLU A 103 1.96 2.58 -5.82
N LEU A 104 0.97 2.86 -5.00
CA LEU A 104 -0.29 2.14 -4.89
C LEU A 104 -1.40 3.07 -5.35
N LYS A 105 -1.94 2.87 -6.57
CA LYS A 105 -2.93 3.76 -7.18
C LYS A 105 -4.28 3.06 -7.33
N PRO A 106 -5.30 3.46 -6.57
CA PRO A 106 -6.65 2.90 -6.74
C PRO A 106 -7.25 3.34 -8.08
N LEU A 107 -8.00 2.44 -8.75
CA LEU A 107 -8.51 2.67 -10.12
C LEU A 107 -10.00 3.02 -10.18
N ASN A 108 -10.77 2.78 -9.13
CA ASN A 108 -12.23 2.88 -9.12
C ASN A 108 -12.78 3.96 -8.18
N GLY A 109 -11.93 4.84 -7.66
CA GLY A 109 -12.30 5.89 -6.70
C GLY A 109 -12.38 5.41 -5.25
N ASP A 110 -12.03 4.16 -4.98
CA ASP A 110 -11.84 3.64 -3.63
C ASP A 110 -10.60 4.26 -2.97
N ALA A 111 -10.46 4.04 -1.67
CA ALA A 111 -9.21 4.36 -0.97
C ALA A 111 -8.29 3.14 -0.95
N VAL A 112 -7.00 3.38 -1.13
CA VAL A 112 -5.95 2.43 -0.76
C VAL A 112 -5.47 2.76 0.66
N THR A 113 -5.30 1.72 1.48
CA THR A 113 -4.79 1.83 2.86
C THR A 113 -3.57 0.95 3.01
N LEU A 114 -2.41 1.54 3.25
CA LEU A 114 -1.17 0.84 3.57
C LEU A 114 -1.16 0.51 5.06
N THR A 115 -0.98 -0.77 5.40
CA THR A 115 -1.09 -1.25 6.78
C THR A 115 0.20 -1.84 7.34
N HIS A 116 1.05 -2.38 6.47
CA HIS A 116 2.28 -3.02 6.93
C HIS A 116 3.35 -3.04 5.85
N PHE A 117 4.63 -3.08 6.25
CA PHE A 117 5.79 -3.44 5.42
C PHE A 117 6.98 -3.78 6.30
N ASP A 118 7.92 -4.56 5.76
CA ASP A 118 9.16 -4.95 6.40
C ASP A 118 10.36 -4.33 5.71
N LEU A 119 11.34 -3.86 6.49
CA LEU A 119 12.62 -3.37 5.98
C LEU A 119 13.79 -4.18 6.54
N GLY A 120 14.61 -4.71 5.64
CA GLY A 120 15.85 -5.39 5.97
C GLY A 120 17.08 -4.58 5.56
N ALA A 121 18.15 -4.66 6.36
CA ALA A 121 19.43 -4.04 6.08
C ALA A 121 20.43 -5.08 5.56
N TRP A 122 21.08 -4.76 4.43
CA TRP A 122 21.95 -5.69 3.73
C TRP A 122 23.17 -6.09 4.53
N ARG A 123 23.56 -7.34 4.34
CA ARG A 123 24.58 -8.12 5.03
C ARG A 123 24.36 -8.20 6.53
N TYR A 124 23.08 -8.50 6.93
CA TYR A 124 22.76 -8.73 8.33
C TYR A 124 23.21 -7.59 9.25
N SER A 125 23.00 -6.37 8.78
CA SER A 125 23.43 -5.16 9.46
C SER A 125 22.28 -4.39 10.09
N THR A 126 22.61 -3.23 10.61
CA THR A 126 21.67 -2.19 11.03
C THR A 126 22.03 -0.92 10.31
N LEU A 127 21.10 -0.32 9.57
CA LEU A 127 21.32 0.89 8.78
C LEU A 127 20.25 1.94 9.07
N ASN A 128 20.65 3.20 9.05
CA ASN A 128 19.70 4.30 9.10
C ASN A 128 19.06 4.49 7.72
N THR A 129 17.76 4.71 7.72
CA THR A 129 16.97 5.05 6.53
C THR A 129 15.94 6.10 6.86
N THR A 130 15.45 6.78 5.84
CA THR A 130 14.27 7.64 5.93
C THR A 130 13.16 7.03 5.11
N VAL A 131 12.01 6.76 5.74
CA VAL A 131 10.80 6.28 5.09
C VAL A 131 9.75 7.38 5.11
N ASN A 132 9.13 7.63 3.98
CA ASN A 132 8.03 8.57 3.85
C ASN A 132 6.86 7.90 3.12
N VAL A 133 5.65 8.18 3.55
CA VAL A 133 4.44 7.87 2.77
C VAL A 133 3.76 9.17 2.41
N PHE A 134 3.64 9.42 1.12
CA PHE A 134 2.96 10.60 0.59
C PHE A 134 1.63 10.21 -0.04
N GLU A 135 0.71 11.15 -0.09
CA GLU A 135 -0.40 11.07 -1.02
C GLU A 135 0.11 11.19 -2.45
N ALA A 136 -0.21 10.24 -3.30
CA ALA A 136 0.34 10.13 -4.66
C ALA A 136 0.07 11.40 -5.49
N GLY A 137 1.09 11.84 -6.24
CA GLY A 137 1.02 13.04 -7.06
C GLY A 137 1.02 14.37 -6.29
N THR A 138 1.19 14.33 -4.97
CA THR A 138 1.21 15.53 -4.13
C THR A 138 2.47 15.60 -3.27
N SER A 139 2.65 16.70 -2.52
CA SER A 139 3.67 16.83 -1.47
C SER A 139 3.11 16.58 -0.06
N ASN A 140 1.88 16.06 0.04
CA ASN A 140 1.22 15.80 1.31
C ASN A 140 1.84 14.58 1.98
N LEU A 141 2.63 14.80 3.03
CA LEU A 141 3.27 13.76 3.82
C LEU A 141 2.27 13.20 4.84
N LEU A 142 1.99 11.91 4.74
CA LEU A 142 1.02 11.20 5.58
C LEU A 142 1.71 10.40 6.71
N TYR A 143 2.93 9.92 6.47
CA TYR A 143 3.73 9.20 7.46
C TYR A 143 5.21 9.44 7.20
N THR A 144 6.01 9.50 8.26
CA THR A 144 7.47 9.57 8.17
C THR A 144 8.13 8.80 9.29
N PHE A 145 9.25 8.18 8.98
CA PHE A 145 10.17 7.55 9.91
C PHE A 145 11.61 7.90 9.49
N ALA A 146 12.46 8.20 10.46
CA ALA A 146 13.89 8.34 10.24
C ALA A 146 14.62 7.65 11.38
N GLY A 147 15.39 6.62 11.09
CA GLY A 147 16.07 5.84 12.11
C GLY A 147 16.69 4.56 11.58
N ALA A 148 17.14 3.73 12.51
CA ALA A 148 17.80 2.47 12.24
C ALA A 148 16.78 1.37 11.89
N VAL A 149 17.07 0.57 10.87
CA VAL A 149 16.34 -0.63 10.47
C VAL A 149 17.28 -1.82 10.40
N GLY A 150 16.73 -3.02 10.62
CA GLY A 150 17.48 -4.25 10.76
C GLY A 150 18.19 -4.36 12.12
N SER A 151 18.39 -5.57 12.57
CA SER A 151 19.16 -5.86 13.80
C SER A 151 19.84 -7.22 13.68
N GLY A 152 21.06 -7.24 13.18
CA GLY A 152 21.76 -8.49 12.90
C GLY A 152 20.99 -9.33 11.87
N THR A 153 20.39 -10.43 12.29
CA THR A 153 19.59 -11.29 11.41
C THR A 153 18.12 -10.92 11.32
N THR A 154 17.62 -9.93 12.07
CA THR A 154 16.20 -9.62 12.15
C THR A 154 15.87 -8.33 11.39
N HIS A 155 14.86 -8.35 10.54
CA HIS A 155 14.30 -7.18 9.87
C HIS A 155 13.57 -6.26 10.85
N THR A 156 13.10 -5.11 10.39
CA THR A 156 12.25 -4.19 11.15
C THR A 156 10.88 -4.11 10.48
N SER A 157 9.84 -4.44 11.22
CA SER A 157 8.44 -4.35 10.77
C SER A 157 7.83 -3.00 11.10
N PHE A 158 7.01 -2.52 10.20
CA PHE A 158 6.25 -1.28 10.34
C PHE A 158 4.76 -1.55 10.22
N ASP A 159 4.04 -1.41 11.33
CA ASP A 159 2.59 -1.43 11.35
C ASP A 159 2.09 0.01 11.32
N ILE A 160 1.43 0.40 10.24
CA ILE A 160 0.91 1.75 10.02
C ILE A 160 -0.55 1.67 9.57
N ASN A 161 -1.21 2.83 9.47
CA ASN A 161 -2.57 2.90 8.95
C ASN A 161 -2.74 4.22 8.19
N VAL A 162 -2.31 4.22 6.93
CA VAL A 162 -2.27 5.40 6.07
C VAL A 162 -3.14 5.17 4.85
N SER A 163 -4.07 6.06 4.58
CA SER A 163 -5.08 5.89 3.54
C SER A 163 -5.20 7.11 2.64
N SER A 164 -5.42 6.89 1.33
CA SER A 164 -5.72 7.95 0.36
C SER A 164 -6.57 7.42 -0.80
N THR A 165 -7.46 8.25 -1.33
CA THR A 165 -8.19 8.01 -2.58
C THR A 165 -7.41 8.42 -3.82
N GLN A 166 -6.34 9.20 -3.67
CA GLN A 166 -5.46 9.58 -4.77
C GLN A 166 -4.38 8.54 -5.04
N GLY A 167 -4.18 7.60 -4.09
CA GLY A 167 -3.08 6.66 -4.06
C GLY A 167 -2.01 7.05 -3.05
N LEU A 168 -1.05 6.16 -2.86
CA LEU A 168 0.05 6.31 -1.91
C LEU A 168 1.39 6.11 -2.60
N TRP A 169 2.37 6.94 -2.25
CA TRP A 169 3.79 6.70 -2.53
C TRP A 169 4.49 6.28 -1.25
N LEU A 170 4.90 5.02 -1.18
CA LEU A 170 5.79 4.51 -0.14
C LEU A 170 7.23 4.67 -0.64
N GLU A 171 7.98 5.55 0.01
CA GLU A 171 9.36 5.86 -0.35
C GLU A 171 10.32 5.54 0.79
N TRP A 172 11.49 5.01 0.45
CA TRP A 172 12.63 4.98 1.37
C TRP A 172 13.89 5.46 0.64
N GLN A 173 14.76 6.17 1.36
CA GLN A 173 15.85 6.92 0.73
C GLN A 173 17.09 6.98 1.61
N ASP A 174 18.17 7.45 0.97
CA ASP A 174 19.51 7.64 1.50
C ASP A 174 20.26 6.35 1.83
N SER A 175 19.56 5.25 1.96
CA SER A 175 20.11 3.91 2.12
C SER A 175 19.34 2.84 1.33
N ALA A 176 18.45 3.23 0.42
CA ALA A 176 17.63 2.30 -0.37
C ALA A 176 18.47 1.36 -1.26
N TYR A 177 19.78 1.59 -1.39
CA TYR A 177 20.72 0.67 -1.99
C TYR A 177 21.02 -0.54 -1.09
N ASN A 178 21.13 -0.33 0.21
CA ASN A 178 21.44 -1.34 1.22
C ASN A 178 20.27 -1.60 2.21
N VAL A 179 19.12 -0.97 2.00
CA VAL A 179 17.87 -1.26 2.70
C VAL A 179 16.84 -1.73 1.69
N GLY A 180 16.42 -2.98 1.84
CA GLY A 180 15.41 -3.61 1.01
C GLY A 180 14.06 -3.68 1.71
N ILE A 181 12.99 -3.75 0.93
CA ILE A 181 11.61 -3.87 1.41
C ILE A 181 10.98 -5.19 0.99
N ASP A 182 10.10 -5.73 1.84
CA ASP A 182 9.26 -6.89 1.57
C ASP A 182 7.93 -6.81 2.34
N ASN A 183 7.02 -7.75 2.11
CA ASN A 183 5.75 -7.94 2.84
C ASN A 183 4.87 -6.68 2.87
N VAL A 184 4.84 -5.90 1.78
CA VAL A 184 4.03 -4.68 1.73
C VAL A 184 2.55 -5.04 1.69
N THR A 185 1.85 -4.78 2.79
CA THR A 185 0.43 -5.13 2.95
C THR A 185 -0.44 -3.88 2.84
N PHE A 186 -1.41 -3.94 1.97
CA PHE A 186 -2.38 -2.87 1.79
C PHE A 186 -3.78 -3.43 1.54
N SER A 187 -4.78 -2.59 1.69
CA SER A 187 -6.16 -2.91 1.32
C SER A 187 -6.74 -1.83 0.40
N VAL A 188 -7.70 -2.23 -0.42
CA VAL A 188 -8.49 -1.31 -1.25
C VAL A 188 -9.94 -1.51 -0.91
N GLY A 189 -10.65 -0.42 -0.66
CA GLY A 189 -12.06 -0.49 -0.30
C GLY A 189 -12.74 0.87 -0.37
N ALA A 190 -14.07 0.82 -0.44
CA ALA A 190 -14.87 2.03 -0.46
C ALA A 190 -14.54 2.90 0.76
N VAL A 191 -14.35 4.18 0.52
CA VAL A 191 -14.26 5.15 1.62
C VAL A 191 -15.56 5.05 2.40
N PRO A 192 -15.51 4.79 3.73
CA PRO A 192 -16.73 4.84 4.53
C PRO A 192 -17.38 6.21 4.31
N GLU A 193 -18.57 6.23 3.69
CA GLU A 193 -19.29 7.49 3.52
C GLU A 193 -19.40 8.16 4.90
N PRO A 194 -19.11 9.46 5.02
CA PRO A 194 -19.22 10.14 6.31
C PRO A 194 -20.57 9.82 6.92
N ALA A 195 -20.63 9.74 8.25
CA ALA A 195 -21.86 9.47 9.01
C ALA A 195 -23.07 10.39 8.64
N THR A 196 -22.86 11.27 7.66
CA THR A 196 -23.84 12.14 7.02
C THR A 196 -25.09 11.39 6.58
N TRP A 197 -24.96 10.21 5.96
CA TRP A 197 -26.12 9.38 5.58
C TRP A 197 -26.85 8.81 6.80
N ALA A 198 -26.11 8.36 7.80
CA ALA A 198 -26.68 7.89 9.06
C ALA A 198 -27.38 9.03 9.80
N MET A 199 -26.79 10.22 9.84
CA MET A 199 -27.38 11.41 10.44
C MET A 199 -28.59 11.91 9.66
N MET A 200 -28.58 11.86 8.33
CA MET A 200 -29.74 12.22 7.50
C MET A 200 -30.91 11.25 7.73
N LEU A 201 -30.64 9.95 7.79
CA LEU A 201 -31.65 8.93 8.08
C LEU A 201 -32.17 9.05 9.52
N ALA A 202 -31.32 9.31 10.49
CA ALA A 202 -31.72 9.57 11.88
C ALA A 202 -32.58 10.85 11.98
N GLY A 203 -32.22 11.90 11.22
CA GLY A 203 -33.01 13.13 11.11
C GLY A 203 -34.40 12.91 10.49
N LEU A 204 -34.46 12.16 9.40
CA LEU A 204 -35.73 11.80 8.74
C LEU A 204 -36.63 10.93 9.64
N ALA A 205 -36.04 9.96 10.35
CA ALA A 205 -36.76 9.13 11.31
C ALA A 205 -37.31 9.96 12.49
N GLY A 206 -36.50 10.90 13.00
CA GLY A 206 -36.93 11.87 14.02
C GLY A 206 -38.08 12.75 13.56
N CYS A 207 -38.01 13.31 12.36
CA CYS A 207 -39.10 14.10 11.78
C CYS A 207 -40.40 13.29 11.60
N ALA A 208 -40.27 12.04 11.14
CA ALA A 208 -41.43 11.16 10.98
C ALA A 208 -42.10 10.78 12.34
N ALA A 209 -41.28 10.57 13.37
CA ALA A 209 -41.77 10.32 14.74
C ALA A 209 -42.50 11.53 15.32
N PHE A 210 -41.99 12.76 15.13
CA PHE A 210 -42.65 13.99 15.54
C PHE A 210 -43.95 14.26 14.81
N ALA A 211 -44.00 14.02 13.48
CA ALA A 211 -45.20 14.19 12.69
C ALA A 211 -46.31 13.22 13.12
N ARG A 212 -45.99 12.01 13.55
CA ARG A 212 -46.93 11.02 14.11
C ARG A 212 -47.54 11.47 15.45
N ARG A 213 -46.71 12.08 16.33
CA ARG A 213 -47.15 12.54 17.65
C ARG A 213 -48.15 13.71 17.58
N ARG A 214 -48.14 14.49 16.51
CA ARG A 214 -49.09 15.62 16.32
C ARG A 214 -50.43 15.23 15.73
N ARG A 215 -50.59 13.99 15.25
CA ARG A 215 -51.84 13.49 14.64
C ARG A 215 -52.65 12.57 15.57
N GLY A 216 -52.17 12.25 16.74
CA GLY A 216 -52.92 11.57 17.81
C GLY A 216 -53.27 12.51 18.94
#